data_9284dc1da01d425511b2b3727127bf61
#
_entry.id   9284dc1da01d425511b2b3727127bf61
#
_cell.length_a   1.000
_cell.length_b   1.000
_cell.length_c   1.000
_cell.angle_alpha   90.00
_cell.angle_beta   90.00
_cell.angle_gamma   90.00
#
_symmetry.space_group_name_H-M   'P 1'
#
loop_
_entity.id
_entity.type
_entity.pdbx_description
1 polymer ?
#
loop_
_entity_poly.entity_id
_entity_poly.type
_entity_poly.pdbx_seq_one_letter_code
_entity_poly.pdbx_strand_id
1 'polypeptide(L)'
;IVNGIATFTPTADWNGSEILTFTATDPSGESVSQTVNFTVAPVADIVADKATVVEDTPTIIKVLGNDTFEGDDKVVSLDSNNGPANGTVSVNLDGSVTYTPNDNYHGTDSFTYIVTSGGVSESTTVNVDVTPVNDAPVANDDAATTQEDTAVTIDVLPNDTDIDGDTLRIDSASVPSDQGTVEIVDGKLVFTP
;
A
#
# COMPACT_ATOMS: atom_id res chain seq x y z
N ILE A 1 3.99 -37.72 -31.94
CA ILE A 1 2.78 -38.12 -32.69
C ILE A 1 2.41 -39.51 -32.24
N VAL A 2 1.18 -39.71 -31.77
CA VAL A 2 0.65 -41.01 -31.38
C VAL A 2 -0.66 -41.23 -32.16
N ASN A 3 -0.77 -42.36 -32.87
CA ASN A 3 -1.95 -42.69 -33.67
C ASN A 3 -2.39 -41.60 -34.68
N GLY A 4 -1.42 -40.90 -35.32
CA GLY A 4 -1.67 -39.82 -36.25
C GLY A 4 -2.07 -38.48 -35.61
N ILE A 5 -2.09 -38.39 -34.29
CA ILE A 5 -2.37 -37.16 -33.52
C ILE A 5 -1.04 -36.54 -33.12
N ALA A 6 -0.79 -35.29 -33.50
CA ALA A 6 0.30 -34.47 -32.98
C ALA A 6 -0.21 -33.66 -31.78
N THR A 7 0.48 -33.77 -30.66
CA THR A 7 0.21 -32.93 -29.46
C THR A 7 1.34 -31.92 -29.33
N PHE A 8 0.99 -30.66 -29.21
CA PHE A 8 1.88 -29.57 -28.85
C PHE A 8 1.60 -29.17 -27.39
N THR A 9 2.66 -29.07 -26.60
CA THR A 9 2.59 -28.56 -25.23
C THR A 9 3.53 -27.36 -25.15
N PRO A 10 3.02 -26.14 -25.00
CA PRO A 10 3.86 -24.97 -24.80
C PRO A 10 4.74 -25.13 -23.56
N THR A 11 5.87 -24.41 -23.53
CA THR A 11 6.59 -24.18 -22.28
C THR A 11 5.73 -23.29 -21.37
N ALA A 12 5.93 -23.39 -20.06
CA ALA A 12 5.29 -22.53 -19.09
C ALA A 12 5.48 -21.06 -19.47
N ASP A 13 4.44 -20.24 -19.25
CA ASP A 13 4.37 -18.79 -19.52
C ASP A 13 4.62 -18.37 -20.98
N TRP A 14 4.87 -19.33 -21.91
CA TRP A 14 5.06 -18.98 -23.30
C TRP A 14 3.73 -18.70 -24.00
N ASN A 15 3.61 -17.51 -24.56
CA ASN A 15 2.51 -17.12 -25.43
C ASN A 15 3.07 -16.56 -26.75
N GLY A 16 2.25 -16.59 -27.79
CA GLY A 16 2.68 -16.14 -29.11
C GLY A 16 2.17 -17.04 -30.25
N SER A 17 2.75 -16.88 -31.41
CA SER A 17 2.40 -17.69 -32.59
C SER A 17 3.59 -18.47 -33.08
N GLU A 18 3.34 -19.74 -33.40
CA GLU A 18 4.34 -20.66 -33.94
C GLU A 18 3.84 -21.39 -35.19
N ILE A 19 4.77 -21.85 -35.99
CA ILE A 19 4.51 -22.63 -37.21
C ILE A 19 5.04 -24.05 -37.01
N LEU A 20 4.12 -24.99 -36.90
CA LEU A 20 4.44 -26.41 -36.92
C LEU A 20 4.50 -26.91 -38.36
N THR A 21 5.62 -27.48 -38.77
CA THR A 21 5.75 -28.20 -40.06
C THR A 21 5.65 -29.69 -39.79
N PHE A 22 4.79 -30.39 -40.54
CA PHE A 22 4.71 -31.83 -40.50
C PHE A 22 4.86 -32.43 -41.90
N THR A 23 5.38 -33.64 -41.96
CA THR A 23 5.58 -34.37 -43.19
C THR A 23 4.76 -35.66 -43.14
N ALA A 24 3.93 -35.87 -44.12
CA ALA A 24 3.22 -37.13 -44.35
C ALA A 24 3.99 -37.93 -45.44
N THR A 25 4.19 -39.21 -45.17
CA THR A 25 4.89 -40.13 -46.08
C THR A 25 4.01 -41.33 -46.37
N ASP A 26 3.87 -41.70 -47.60
CA ASP A 26 3.12 -42.88 -48.02
C ASP A 26 3.94 -44.18 -47.89
N PRO A 27 3.33 -45.37 -48.07
CA PRO A 27 4.07 -46.65 -48.01
C PRO A 27 5.16 -46.83 -49.07
N SER A 28 5.13 -46.07 -50.18
CA SER A 28 6.15 -46.10 -51.21
C SER A 28 7.35 -45.20 -50.89
N GLY A 29 7.25 -44.38 -49.87
CA GLY A 29 8.29 -43.45 -49.39
C GLY A 29 8.17 -42.05 -49.97
N GLU A 30 7.12 -41.73 -50.72
CA GLU A 30 6.85 -40.36 -51.16
C GLU A 30 6.30 -39.49 -50.04
N SER A 31 6.75 -38.24 -49.97
CA SER A 31 6.48 -37.36 -48.85
C SER A 31 5.98 -35.99 -49.29
N VAL A 32 5.06 -35.41 -48.47
CA VAL A 32 4.60 -34.04 -48.62
C VAL A 32 4.66 -33.35 -47.24
N SER A 33 5.13 -32.12 -47.23
CA SER A 33 5.16 -31.31 -46.02
C SER A 33 4.08 -30.22 -46.04
N GLN A 34 3.46 -29.98 -44.89
CA GLN A 34 2.46 -28.94 -44.65
C GLN A 34 2.78 -28.20 -43.38
N THR A 35 2.21 -27.01 -43.23
CA THR A 35 2.36 -26.19 -42.05
C THR A 35 1.03 -25.96 -41.36
N VAL A 36 1.06 -25.87 -40.03
CA VAL A 36 -0.04 -25.44 -39.19
C VAL A 36 0.44 -24.23 -38.37
N ASN A 37 -0.26 -23.12 -38.52
CA ASN A 37 -0.07 -21.98 -37.66
C ASN A 37 -0.96 -22.15 -36.44
N PHE A 38 -0.42 -21.98 -35.25
CA PHE A 38 -1.20 -21.93 -34.02
C PHE A 38 -0.76 -20.74 -33.18
N THR A 39 -1.67 -20.27 -32.33
CA THR A 39 -1.44 -19.17 -31.43
C THR A 39 -1.79 -19.63 -30.01
N VAL A 40 -0.87 -19.39 -29.07
CA VAL A 40 -1.08 -19.56 -27.65
C VAL A 40 -1.42 -18.18 -27.10
N ALA A 41 -2.62 -18.04 -26.55
CA ALA A 41 -3.05 -16.79 -25.92
C ALA A 41 -2.40 -16.63 -24.54
N PRO A 42 -1.99 -15.42 -24.15
CA PRO A 42 -1.51 -15.18 -22.79
C PRO A 42 -2.61 -15.40 -21.78
N VAL A 43 -2.25 -15.92 -20.64
CA VAL A 43 -3.09 -15.99 -19.43
C VAL A 43 -2.41 -15.12 -18.38
N ALA A 44 -3.16 -14.26 -17.73
CA ALA A 44 -2.62 -13.44 -16.65
C ALA A 44 -2.48 -14.31 -15.39
N ASP A 45 -1.26 -14.39 -14.86
CA ASP A 45 -0.92 -15.18 -13.66
C ASP A 45 -1.04 -14.35 -12.39
N ILE A 46 -1.07 -13.02 -12.51
CA ILE A 46 -1.14 -12.09 -11.38
C ILE A 46 -2.47 -11.38 -11.30
N VAL A 47 -2.96 -11.23 -10.08
CA VAL A 47 -4.27 -10.65 -9.74
C VAL A 47 -4.07 -9.46 -8.80
N ALA A 48 -4.86 -8.39 -9.00
CA ALA A 48 -4.77 -7.21 -8.15
C ALA A 48 -5.02 -7.52 -6.67
N ASP A 49 -4.22 -6.88 -5.82
CA ASP A 49 -4.27 -7.03 -4.37
C ASP A 49 -5.09 -5.93 -3.69
N LYS A 50 -5.50 -6.25 -2.45
CA LYS A 50 -6.04 -5.28 -1.51
C LYS A 50 -5.34 -5.44 -0.17
N ALA A 51 -4.94 -4.33 0.42
CA ALA A 51 -4.36 -4.30 1.74
C ALA A 51 -5.05 -3.22 2.59
N THR A 52 -5.29 -3.53 3.86
CA THR A 52 -5.66 -2.54 4.88
C THR A 52 -4.44 -2.37 5.77
N VAL A 53 -4.01 -1.15 5.94
CA VAL A 53 -2.85 -0.78 6.76
C VAL A 53 -3.27 0.28 7.75
N VAL A 54 -2.49 0.46 8.81
CA VAL A 54 -2.71 1.51 9.81
C VAL A 54 -1.74 2.65 9.50
N GLU A 55 -2.18 3.90 9.58
CA GLU A 55 -1.28 5.04 9.41
C GLU A 55 -0.09 4.95 10.38
N ASP A 56 1.00 5.65 10.08
CA ASP A 56 2.26 5.68 10.84
C ASP A 56 2.94 4.32 11.06
N THR A 57 2.41 3.25 10.44
CA THR A 57 2.93 1.90 10.65
C THR A 57 3.31 1.22 9.34
N PRO A 58 4.60 0.92 9.10
CA PRO A 58 5.00 0.11 7.96
C PRO A 58 4.36 -1.27 7.98
N THR A 59 3.77 -1.70 6.87
CA THR A 59 3.04 -2.96 6.77
C THR A 59 3.58 -3.82 5.63
N ILE A 60 3.79 -5.11 5.90
CA ILE A 60 4.22 -6.09 4.91
C ILE A 60 2.99 -6.67 4.18
N ILE A 61 2.98 -6.56 2.86
CA ILE A 61 1.93 -7.06 1.97
C ILE A 61 2.49 -8.24 1.18
N LYS A 62 1.82 -9.39 1.26
CA LYS A 62 2.19 -10.61 0.51
C LYS A 62 1.53 -10.58 -0.86
N VAL A 63 2.08 -9.81 -1.77
CA VAL A 63 1.52 -9.55 -3.10
C VAL A 63 1.45 -10.78 -4.03
N LEU A 64 2.14 -11.87 -3.74
CA LEU A 64 2.08 -13.11 -4.52
C LEU A 64 1.07 -14.12 -3.97
N GLY A 65 0.27 -13.75 -2.97
CA GLY A 65 -0.57 -14.70 -2.23
C GLY A 65 -1.82 -15.18 -2.97
N ASN A 66 -2.31 -14.43 -3.94
CA ASN A 66 -3.48 -14.69 -4.77
C ASN A 66 -3.14 -14.98 -6.24
N ASP A 67 -1.84 -15.06 -6.55
CA ASP A 67 -1.31 -15.26 -7.90
C ASP A 67 -1.04 -16.75 -8.18
N THR A 68 -1.00 -17.10 -9.46
CA THR A 68 -0.73 -18.46 -9.94
C THR A 68 0.42 -18.44 -10.94
N PHE A 69 1.52 -19.09 -10.58
CA PHE A 69 2.70 -19.20 -11.45
C PHE A 69 3.10 -20.66 -11.60
N GLU A 70 3.51 -21.06 -12.81
CA GLU A 70 3.99 -22.42 -13.08
C GLU A 70 5.44 -22.64 -12.65
N GLY A 71 6.23 -21.56 -12.45
CA GLY A 71 7.65 -21.60 -12.10
C GLY A 71 7.94 -21.14 -10.66
N ASP A 72 9.14 -21.47 -10.18
CA ASP A 72 9.64 -21.05 -8.87
C ASP A 72 10.57 -19.83 -8.94
N ASP A 73 10.88 -19.32 -10.13
CA ASP A 73 11.85 -18.26 -10.41
C ASP A 73 11.23 -16.84 -10.40
N LYS A 74 10.28 -16.62 -9.51
CA LYS A 74 9.56 -15.35 -9.41
C LYS A 74 10.45 -14.23 -8.89
N VAL A 75 10.47 -13.12 -9.61
CA VAL A 75 11.15 -11.87 -9.18
C VAL A 75 10.14 -10.75 -9.14
N VAL A 76 9.91 -10.19 -7.94
CA VAL A 76 9.07 -9.02 -7.74
C VAL A 76 9.89 -7.75 -7.90
N SER A 77 9.36 -6.78 -8.61
CA SER A 77 9.90 -5.42 -8.73
C SER A 77 8.78 -4.38 -8.69
N LEU A 78 9.12 -3.11 -8.49
CA LEU A 78 8.15 -2.03 -8.46
C LEU A 78 8.14 -1.30 -9.80
N ASP A 79 6.96 -0.86 -10.24
CA ASP A 79 6.86 0.06 -11.37
C ASP A 79 7.19 1.48 -10.89
N SER A 80 8.32 2.02 -11.33
CA SER A 80 8.80 3.35 -10.93
C SER A 80 7.91 4.50 -11.41
N ASN A 81 6.98 4.27 -12.34
CA ASN A 81 6.06 5.28 -12.84
C ASN A 81 4.72 5.29 -12.11
N ASN A 82 4.41 4.21 -11.40
CA ASN A 82 3.12 3.99 -10.72
C ASN A 82 3.34 3.63 -9.25
N GLY A 83 4.16 4.41 -8.55
CA GLY A 83 4.35 4.32 -7.10
C GLY A 83 3.18 4.93 -6.32
N PRO A 84 3.12 4.71 -4.99
CA PRO A 84 2.10 5.31 -4.14
C PRO A 84 2.24 6.82 -4.07
N ALA A 85 1.11 7.52 -3.96
CA ALA A 85 1.06 8.97 -3.85
C ALA A 85 1.29 9.46 -2.40
N ASN A 86 0.89 8.64 -1.42
CA ASN A 86 0.84 9.01 -0.02
C ASN A 86 1.66 8.08 0.88
N GLY A 87 2.73 7.54 0.36
CA GLY A 87 3.62 6.63 1.08
C GLY A 87 4.84 6.23 0.28
N THR A 88 5.54 5.24 0.77
CA THR A 88 6.68 4.61 0.08
C THR A 88 6.53 3.10 0.05
N VAL A 89 7.15 2.46 -0.94
CA VAL A 89 7.17 1.01 -1.08
C VAL A 89 8.58 0.49 -1.27
N SER A 90 8.84 -0.70 -0.74
CA SER A 90 10.08 -1.44 -0.97
C SER A 90 9.81 -2.93 -1.09
N VAL A 91 10.57 -3.62 -1.97
CA VAL A 91 10.47 -5.07 -2.13
C VAL A 91 11.39 -5.76 -1.11
N ASN A 92 10.86 -6.77 -0.43
CA ASN A 92 11.59 -7.59 0.51
C ASN A 92 12.26 -8.79 -0.19
N LEU A 93 13.23 -9.41 0.46
CA LEU A 93 13.98 -10.56 -0.08
C LEU A 93 13.09 -11.80 -0.36
N ASP A 94 11.96 -11.92 0.30
CA ASP A 94 10.98 -13.00 0.13
C ASP A 94 9.93 -12.72 -0.95
N GLY A 95 10.04 -11.60 -1.66
CA GLY A 95 9.09 -11.16 -2.69
C GLY A 95 7.86 -10.46 -2.15
N SER A 96 7.71 -10.31 -0.84
CA SER A 96 6.70 -9.42 -0.27
C SER A 96 7.07 -7.94 -0.47
N VAL A 97 6.11 -7.04 -0.27
CA VAL A 97 6.32 -5.60 -0.38
C VAL A 97 6.00 -4.94 0.96
N THR A 98 6.89 -4.07 1.44
CA THR A 98 6.60 -3.21 2.58
C THR A 98 6.06 -1.88 2.07
N TYR A 99 4.85 -1.51 2.47
CA TYR A 99 4.28 -0.19 2.29
C TYR A 99 4.40 0.60 3.58
N THR A 100 4.86 1.85 3.49
CA THR A 100 4.96 2.78 4.62
C THR A 100 4.15 4.03 4.25
N PRO A 101 3.03 4.30 4.93
CA PRO A 101 2.28 5.55 4.75
C PRO A 101 3.14 6.77 5.05
N ASN A 102 2.81 7.92 4.47
CA ASN A 102 3.30 9.19 4.97
C ASN A 102 2.73 9.45 6.37
N ASP A 103 3.45 10.23 7.17
CA ASP A 103 3.04 10.55 8.54
C ASP A 103 1.62 11.12 8.57
N ASN A 104 0.76 10.59 9.46
CA ASN A 104 -0.64 10.98 9.66
C ASN A 104 -1.52 10.91 8.39
N TYR A 105 -1.14 10.11 7.40
CA TYR A 105 -1.97 9.92 6.21
C TYR A 105 -2.96 8.78 6.42
N HIS A 106 -4.23 9.06 6.30
CA HIS A 106 -5.31 8.08 6.18
C HIS A 106 -6.11 8.27 4.88
N GLY A 107 -6.69 7.19 4.36
CA GLY A 107 -7.42 7.18 3.08
C GLY A 107 -6.88 6.13 2.12
N THR A 108 -7.22 6.27 0.83
CA THR A 108 -6.85 5.29 -0.18
C THR A 108 -5.58 5.67 -0.91
N ASP A 109 -4.73 4.68 -1.15
CA ASP A 109 -3.54 4.79 -1.98
C ASP A 109 -3.41 3.58 -2.89
N SER A 110 -2.47 3.59 -3.81
CA SER A 110 -2.20 2.45 -4.68
C SER A 110 -0.80 2.49 -5.26
N PHE A 111 -0.27 1.32 -5.59
CA PHE A 111 0.97 1.20 -6.33
C PHE A 111 0.93 -0.01 -7.27
N THR A 112 1.79 -0.02 -8.28
CA THR A 112 1.92 -1.12 -9.24
C THR A 112 3.20 -1.90 -8.97
N TYR A 113 3.09 -3.22 -8.94
CA TYR A 113 4.24 -4.12 -8.94
C TYR A 113 4.29 -4.96 -10.20
N ILE A 114 5.46 -5.48 -10.49
CA ILE A 114 5.76 -6.31 -11.66
C ILE A 114 6.32 -7.63 -11.13
N VAL A 115 5.83 -8.74 -11.66
CA VAL A 115 6.41 -10.06 -11.42
C VAL A 115 7.01 -10.57 -12.73
N THR A 116 8.23 -11.05 -12.66
CA THR A 116 8.87 -11.77 -13.77
C THR A 116 9.01 -13.23 -13.39
N SER A 117 8.43 -14.13 -14.17
CA SER A 117 8.52 -15.59 -14.05
C SER A 117 8.71 -16.19 -15.42
N GLY A 118 9.56 -17.23 -15.57
CA GLY A 118 9.82 -17.86 -16.87
C GLY A 118 10.33 -16.91 -17.97
N GLY A 119 10.82 -15.72 -17.62
CA GLY A 119 11.24 -14.69 -18.58
C GLY A 119 10.09 -13.82 -19.10
N VAL A 120 8.86 -14.01 -18.63
CA VAL A 120 7.69 -13.16 -18.90
C VAL A 120 7.46 -12.23 -17.74
N SER A 121 7.11 -10.97 -18.01
CA SER A 121 6.82 -9.96 -16.98
C SER A 121 5.37 -9.53 -17.08
N GLU A 122 4.67 -9.56 -15.96
CA GLU A 122 3.31 -9.09 -15.80
C GLU A 122 3.24 -8.03 -14.71
N SER A 123 2.24 -7.15 -14.78
CA SER A 123 2.07 -6.09 -13.78
C SER A 123 0.64 -6.00 -13.30
N THR A 124 0.46 -5.70 -12.02
CA THR A 124 -0.85 -5.46 -11.42
C THR A 124 -0.76 -4.43 -10.30
N THR A 125 -1.91 -4.04 -9.75
CA THR A 125 -2.02 -2.96 -8.75
C THR A 125 -2.33 -3.53 -7.38
N VAL A 126 -1.68 -2.99 -6.36
CA VAL A 126 -2.09 -3.11 -4.96
C VAL A 126 -2.91 -1.87 -4.60
N ASN A 127 -4.16 -2.08 -4.16
CA ASN A 127 -5.00 -1.03 -3.60
C ASN A 127 -4.84 -1.06 -2.07
N VAL A 128 -4.46 0.06 -1.51
CA VAL A 128 -4.19 0.22 -0.07
C VAL A 128 -5.28 1.09 0.55
N ASP A 129 -5.84 0.64 1.66
CA ASP A 129 -6.75 1.42 2.50
C ASP A 129 -6.05 1.69 3.83
N VAL A 130 -5.66 2.95 4.04
CA VAL A 130 -4.95 3.37 5.25
C VAL A 130 -5.97 3.85 6.26
N THR A 131 -6.03 3.17 7.40
CA THR A 131 -6.97 3.48 8.48
C THR A 131 -6.35 4.45 9.49
N PRO A 132 -7.14 5.43 10.00
CA PRO A 132 -6.65 6.40 10.97
C PRO A 132 -6.39 5.77 12.34
N VAL A 133 -5.48 6.40 13.09
CA VAL A 133 -5.25 6.19 14.51
C VAL A 133 -5.28 7.56 15.18
N ASN A 134 -5.92 7.66 16.33
CA ASN A 134 -5.95 8.92 17.05
C ASN A 134 -4.55 9.33 17.53
N ASP A 135 -4.13 10.52 17.15
CA ASP A 135 -2.91 11.16 17.60
C ASP A 135 -3.15 12.02 18.86
N ALA A 136 -2.09 12.35 19.57
CA ALA A 136 -2.19 13.25 20.70
C ALA A 136 -2.17 14.71 20.25
N PRO A 137 -2.95 15.59 20.90
CA PRO A 137 -2.93 17.01 20.60
C PRO A 137 -1.56 17.64 20.91
N VAL A 138 -1.26 18.70 20.19
CA VAL A 138 -0.09 19.56 20.42
C VAL A 138 -0.52 20.83 21.13
N ALA A 139 -0.09 20.97 22.38
CA ALA A 139 -0.31 22.17 23.18
C ALA A 139 0.86 23.16 23.00
N ASN A 140 0.52 24.44 22.86
CA ASN A 140 1.45 25.54 22.76
C ASN A 140 1.36 26.43 24.00
N ASP A 141 2.49 26.98 24.42
CA ASP A 141 2.55 27.85 25.60
C ASP A 141 1.73 29.14 25.40
N ASP A 142 1.05 29.53 26.49
CA ASP A 142 0.30 30.76 26.58
C ASP A 142 0.96 31.74 27.55
N ALA A 143 0.60 33.02 27.43
CA ALA A 143 1.03 34.05 28.36
C ALA A 143 -0.12 34.97 28.74
N ALA A 144 -0.21 35.27 30.02
CA ALA A 144 -1.17 36.25 30.55
C ALA A 144 -0.49 37.16 31.60
N THR A 145 -1.04 38.35 31.79
CA THR A 145 -0.57 39.29 32.80
C THR A 145 -1.77 39.85 33.55
N THR A 146 -1.67 39.90 34.87
CA THR A 146 -2.66 40.52 35.71
C THR A 146 -1.95 41.31 36.83
N GLN A 147 -2.73 42.09 37.57
CA GLN A 147 -2.25 42.73 38.79
C GLN A 147 -2.52 41.83 40.01
N GLU A 148 -1.80 42.06 41.11
CA GLU A 148 -2.09 41.39 42.36
C GLU A 148 -3.58 41.60 42.74
N ASP A 149 -4.19 40.61 43.39
CA ASP A 149 -5.58 40.57 43.80
C ASP A 149 -6.61 40.72 42.65
N THR A 150 -6.19 40.55 41.38
CA THR A 150 -7.08 40.69 40.22
C THR A 150 -7.11 39.41 39.41
N ALA A 151 -8.28 38.77 39.33
CA ALA A 151 -8.46 37.57 38.54
C ALA A 151 -8.31 37.85 37.01
N VAL A 152 -7.73 36.90 36.27
CA VAL A 152 -7.60 36.94 34.82
C VAL A 152 -8.16 35.69 34.19
N THR A 153 -8.92 35.86 33.12
CA THR A 153 -9.38 34.74 32.26
C THR A 153 -8.43 34.53 31.10
N ILE A 154 -7.99 33.32 30.91
CA ILE A 154 -7.03 32.93 29.89
C ILE A 154 -7.69 31.87 28.98
N ASP A 155 -7.71 32.13 27.68
CA ASP A 155 -8.17 31.19 26.68
C ASP A 155 -6.92 30.48 26.15
N VAL A 156 -6.70 29.24 26.57
CA VAL A 156 -5.45 28.51 26.32
C VAL A 156 -5.53 27.52 25.15
N LEU A 157 -6.72 27.27 24.57
CA LEU A 157 -6.87 26.31 23.50
C LEU A 157 -6.74 26.89 22.07
N PRO A 158 -6.84 28.19 21.80
CA PRO A 158 -6.87 28.72 20.43
C PRO A 158 -5.58 28.51 19.61
N ASN A 159 -4.44 28.31 20.26
CA ASN A 159 -3.14 28.06 19.60
C ASN A 159 -2.75 26.58 19.66
N ASP A 160 -3.55 25.72 20.30
CA ASP A 160 -3.37 24.28 20.35
C ASP A 160 -3.97 23.63 19.10
N THR A 161 -3.42 22.51 18.71
CA THR A 161 -3.85 21.79 17.50
C THR A 161 -3.94 20.30 17.75
N ASP A 162 -4.85 19.68 17.01
CA ASP A 162 -4.96 18.25 16.90
C ASP A 162 -4.96 17.86 15.43
N ILE A 163 -4.16 16.87 15.03
CA ILE A 163 -3.98 16.51 13.63
C ILE A 163 -5.19 15.78 13.07
N ASP A 164 -5.91 15.03 13.92
CA ASP A 164 -7.16 14.36 13.57
C ASP A 164 -8.34 15.33 13.50
N GLY A 165 -8.15 16.58 13.95
CA GLY A 165 -9.17 17.62 14.00
C GLY A 165 -10.12 17.46 15.18
N ASP A 166 -9.70 16.76 16.23
CA ASP A 166 -10.48 16.57 17.44
C ASP A 166 -10.68 17.88 18.21
N THR A 167 -11.82 17.98 18.86
CA THR A 167 -12.13 19.15 19.68
C THR A 167 -11.42 19.06 21.01
N LEU A 168 -10.48 19.99 21.23
CA LEU A 168 -9.72 20.07 22.47
C LEU A 168 -10.55 20.62 23.64
N ARG A 169 -10.19 20.17 24.82
CA ARG A 169 -10.76 20.65 26.09
C ARG A 169 -9.68 20.69 27.17
N ILE A 170 -9.86 21.56 28.16
CA ILE A 170 -9.04 21.58 29.35
C ILE A 170 -9.57 20.51 30.31
N ASP A 171 -8.75 19.55 30.68
CA ASP A 171 -9.14 18.46 31.57
C ASP A 171 -8.82 18.78 33.03
N SER A 172 -7.72 19.49 33.27
CA SER A 172 -7.30 19.93 34.62
C SER A 172 -6.40 21.15 34.54
N ALA A 173 -6.36 21.91 35.62
CA ALA A 173 -5.41 22.99 35.80
C ALA A 173 -4.92 23.01 37.26
N SER A 174 -3.69 23.44 37.48
CA SER A 174 -3.11 23.56 38.81
C SER A 174 -2.13 24.72 38.89
N VAL A 175 -2.04 25.31 40.05
CA VAL A 175 -1.05 26.33 40.41
C VAL A 175 -0.56 26.04 41.84
N PRO A 176 0.70 26.35 42.21
CA PRO A 176 1.13 26.26 43.63
C PRO A 176 0.21 27.05 44.56
N SER A 177 -0.20 26.45 45.67
CA SER A 177 -1.22 26.99 46.58
C SER A 177 -0.82 28.29 47.25
N ASP A 178 0.46 28.65 47.23
CA ASP A 178 1.00 29.92 47.74
C ASP A 178 1.06 31.03 46.66
N GLN A 179 0.63 30.74 45.44
CA GLN A 179 0.65 31.66 44.30
C GLN A 179 -0.75 32.06 43.83
N GLY A 180 -1.79 31.41 44.33
CA GLY A 180 -3.16 31.70 43.95
C GLY A 180 -4.02 30.47 43.73
N THR A 181 -5.11 30.67 43.03
CA THR A 181 -6.03 29.60 42.62
C THR A 181 -6.30 29.64 41.13
N VAL A 182 -6.57 28.46 40.53
CA VAL A 182 -6.98 28.34 39.13
C VAL A 182 -8.25 27.49 39.05
N GLU A 183 -9.20 27.94 38.27
CA GLU A 183 -10.44 27.22 37.96
C GLU A 183 -10.67 27.12 36.46
N ILE A 184 -11.37 26.07 35.99
CA ILE A 184 -11.82 25.94 34.62
C ILE A 184 -13.28 26.42 34.55
N VAL A 185 -13.50 27.50 33.83
CA VAL A 185 -14.83 28.12 33.67
C VAL A 185 -15.10 28.32 32.17
N ASP A 186 -16.21 27.74 31.70
CA ASP A 186 -16.62 27.82 30.27
C ASP A 186 -15.49 27.46 29.27
N GLY A 187 -14.68 26.47 29.61
CA GLY A 187 -13.58 26.01 28.78
C GLY A 187 -12.34 26.90 28.79
N LYS A 188 -12.25 27.86 29.71
CA LYS A 188 -11.10 28.77 29.90
C LYS A 188 -10.57 28.65 31.33
N LEU A 189 -9.31 29.06 31.50
CA LEU A 189 -8.72 29.16 32.84
C LEU A 189 -9.03 30.51 33.45
N VAL A 190 -9.48 30.51 34.71
CA VAL A 190 -9.59 31.72 35.56
C VAL A 190 -8.54 31.58 36.66
N PHE A 191 -7.50 32.40 36.58
CA PHE A 191 -6.45 32.48 37.60
C PHE A 191 -6.69 33.68 38.50
N THR A 192 -6.60 33.44 39.81
CA THR A 192 -6.70 34.47 40.87
C THR A 192 -5.43 34.40 41.71
N PRO A 193 -4.56 35.40 41.62
CA PRO A 193 -3.34 35.48 42.40
C PRO A 193 -3.59 35.72 43.90
#